data_111becf1f4f54b5c86ec27d527d98d47
#
_entry.id   111becf1f4f54b5c86ec27d527d98d47
#
_cell.length_a   1.000
_cell.length_b   1.000
_cell.length_c   1.000
_cell.angle_alpha   90.00
_cell.angle_beta   90.00
_cell.angle_gamma   90.00
#
_symmetry.space_group_name_H-M   'P 1'
#
loop_
_entity.id
_entity.type
_entity.pdbx_description
1 polymer ?
#
loop_
_entity_poly.entity_id
_entity_poly.type
_entity_poly.pdbx_seq_one_letter_code
_entity_poly.pdbx_strand_id
1 'polypeptide(L)'
;MYRFGEPEPSYWEATQGDTELAAEALVGNEQCEVAIIGGGYTGLSAAYHLCRDHQVDVTVLEAGHIGWGASGRNGGFCGIGGSSLDIDHMIRKYGADETRKYYQSQVDAVELVREIIREENIDSPLQGDAELNVACTPGAFEEVRHYADNRMRLLGLNATVLEREQFAERYFDFPDLHGASTLQPTFGLHPMRYIRGLAAAAEKHGAFLRPHSEVIEWSSDGPSHVLTTRLGTLRARYVVLATNGFTPEHLLPAFHARTMPIISAIVVTRPLSDDELAAHAWQTESPAITSYDLLNYFRILPDKRFMWGGRGSSNGAPSGTANNFVALIHRMHEVFPEWRDIDIEYRWHGLVCLTRRLTPAIGRLNDDPSVFFGFGYHGNGVNTATWAGKEISDWLGGSRIGDRRAPRALPAVVNGMSGRFPLPSLRLLYVQARIAMFRFTDWLK
;
A
#
# COMPACT_ATOMS: atom_id res chain seq x y z
N MET A 1 5.07 -2.25 -20.86
CA MET A 1 5.70 -1.89 -19.59
C MET A 1 5.45 -2.96 -18.53
N TYR A 2 4.23 -3.47 -18.36
CA TYR A 2 3.92 -4.54 -17.43
C TYR A 2 3.73 -5.85 -18.20
N ARG A 3 4.41 -6.91 -17.74
CA ARG A 3 4.26 -8.26 -18.25
C ARG A 3 3.57 -9.10 -17.19
N PHE A 4 2.26 -9.04 -17.17
CA PHE A 4 1.43 -9.71 -16.15
C PHE A 4 1.66 -11.23 -16.07
N GLY A 5 2.21 -11.86 -17.11
CA GLY A 5 2.56 -13.27 -17.11
C GLY A 5 3.90 -13.64 -16.46
N GLU A 6 4.72 -12.65 -16.07
CA GLU A 6 6.04 -12.87 -15.48
C GLU A 6 6.05 -12.39 -14.03
N PRO A 7 6.50 -13.20 -13.04
CA PRO A 7 6.66 -12.74 -11.67
C PRO A 7 7.84 -11.74 -11.59
N GLU A 8 7.78 -10.81 -10.66
CA GLU A 8 8.89 -9.93 -10.35
C GLU A 8 9.89 -10.68 -9.46
N PRO A 9 11.20 -10.71 -9.75
CA PRO A 9 12.19 -11.46 -8.97
C PRO A 9 12.47 -10.76 -7.63
N SER A 10 11.49 -10.76 -6.74
CA SER A 10 11.57 -10.16 -5.41
C SER A 10 11.90 -11.19 -4.34
N TYR A 11 12.41 -10.72 -3.19
CA TYR A 11 12.53 -11.55 -2.00
C TYR A 11 11.18 -12.17 -1.58
N TRP A 12 10.09 -11.41 -1.75
CA TRP A 12 8.75 -11.87 -1.40
C TRP A 12 8.26 -13.03 -2.25
N GLU A 13 8.55 -13.02 -3.56
CA GLU A 13 8.26 -14.15 -4.45
C GLU A 13 9.11 -15.38 -4.10
N ALA A 14 10.39 -15.17 -3.79
CA ALA A 14 11.31 -16.27 -3.44
C ALA A 14 10.97 -16.95 -2.10
N THR A 15 10.22 -16.26 -1.21
CA THR A 15 9.94 -16.72 0.17
C THR A 15 8.45 -16.74 0.52
N GLN A 16 7.58 -16.78 -0.49
CA GLN A 16 6.12 -16.67 -0.34
C GLN A 16 5.44 -17.82 0.42
N GLY A 17 6.12 -18.97 0.56
CA GLY A 17 5.54 -20.16 1.15
C GLY A 17 4.67 -20.96 0.18
N ASP A 18 3.96 -21.97 0.70
CA ASP A 18 3.26 -23.01 -0.06
C ASP A 18 1.73 -22.80 -0.08
N THR A 19 1.23 -21.57 0.06
CA THR A 19 -0.21 -21.31 -0.01
C THR A 19 -0.74 -21.68 -1.41
N GLU A 20 -1.51 -22.75 -1.50
CA GLU A 20 -2.19 -23.14 -2.73
C GLU A 20 -3.46 -22.29 -2.93
N LEU A 21 -3.73 -21.92 -4.17
CA LEU A 21 -4.96 -21.27 -4.61
C LEU A 21 -5.58 -22.11 -5.73
N ALA A 22 -6.88 -22.38 -5.62
CA ALA A 22 -7.61 -23.14 -6.63
C ALA A 22 -8.00 -22.30 -7.87
N ALA A 23 -7.39 -21.14 -8.01
CA ALA A 23 -7.78 -20.10 -8.94
C ALA A 23 -7.32 -20.40 -10.38
N GLU A 24 -8.26 -20.37 -11.33
CA GLU A 24 -8.04 -20.52 -12.76
C GLU A 24 -8.45 -19.26 -13.53
N ALA A 25 -7.88 -19.05 -14.73
CA ALA A 25 -8.27 -17.96 -15.59
C ALA A 25 -9.76 -18.05 -16.00
N LEU A 26 -10.40 -16.88 -16.21
CA LEU A 26 -11.76 -16.83 -16.75
C LEU A 26 -11.78 -17.36 -18.18
N VAL A 27 -12.56 -18.42 -18.42
CA VAL A 27 -12.76 -19.01 -19.75
C VAL A 27 -14.26 -19.06 -20.07
N GLY A 28 -14.65 -18.60 -21.27
CA GLY A 28 -16.05 -18.57 -21.67
C GLY A 28 -16.85 -17.43 -21.03
N ASN A 29 -18.14 -17.63 -20.84
CA ASN A 29 -19.05 -16.61 -20.32
C ASN A 29 -19.52 -17.00 -18.93
N GLU A 30 -19.17 -16.17 -17.95
CA GLU A 30 -19.60 -16.32 -16.57
C GLU A 30 -20.50 -15.14 -16.14
N GLN A 31 -21.18 -15.30 -15.02
CA GLN A 31 -21.96 -14.25 -14.39
C GLN A 31 -21.82 -14.32 -12.86
N CYS A 32 -21.88 -13.18 -12.21
CA CYS A 32 -21.90 -13.06 -10.77
C CYS A 32 -22.72 -11.84 -10.32
N GLU A 33 -22.92 -11.66 -9.04
CA GLU A 33 -23.57 -10.45 -8.54
C GLU A 33 -22.60 -9.27 -8.51
N VAL A 34 -21.38 -9.51 -8.03
CA VAL A 34 -20.33 -8.49 -7.91
C VAL A 34 -19.05 -8.95 -8.62
N ALA A 35 -18.63 -8.21 -9.63
CA ALA A 35 -17.32 -8.36 -10.24
C ALA A 35 -16.32 -7.39 -9.59
N ILE A 36 -15.14 -7.88 -9.27
CA ILE A 36 -14.03 -7.08 -8.73
C ILE A 36 -12.88 -7.08 -9.73
N ILE A 37 -12.44 -5.91 -10.17
CA ILE A 37 -11.29 -5.76 -11.07
C ILE A 37 -10.07 -5.41 -10.24
N GLY A 38 -9.12 -6.37 -10.14
CA GLY A 38 -7.88 -6.29 -9.38
C GLY A 38 -7.87 -7.14 -8.12
N GLY A 39 -7.00 -8.16 -8.11
CA GLY A 39 -6.74 -9.10 -7.01
C GLY A 39 -5.69 -8.60 -6.01
N GLY A 40 -5.65 -7.28 -5.73
CA GLY A 40 -4.84 -6.67 -4.68
C GLY A 40 -5.58 -6.62 -3.34
N TYR A 41 -4.98 -5.99 -2.32
CA TYR A 41 -5.56 -5.91 -0.97
C TYR A 41 -7.00 -5.37 -0.97
N THR A 42 -7.29 -4.31 -1.73
CA THR A 42 -8.66 -3.75 -1.80
C THR A 42 -9.66 -4.76 -2.35
N GLY A 43 -9.32 -5.38 -3.48
CA GLY A 43 -10.23 -6.31 -4.15
C GLY A 43 -10.45 -7.59 -3.35
N LEU A 44 -9.39 -8.19 -2.82
CA LEU A 44 -9.49 -9.42 -2.03
C LEU A 44 -10.15 -9.19 -0.67
N SER A 45 -9.88 -8.04 -0.02
CA SER A 45 -10.59 -7.70 1.21
C SER A 45 -12.09 -7.45 0.96
N ALA A 46 -12.45 -6.79 -0.15
CA ALA A 46 -13.85 -6.65 -0.54
C ALA A 46 -14.50 -8.00 -0.82
N ALA A 47 -13.84 -8.89 -1.57
CA ALA A 47 -14.33 -10.24 -1.84
C ALA A 47 -14.52 -11.05 -0.56
N TYR A 48 -13.51 -11.07 0.31
CA TYR A 48 -13.54 -11.76 1.59
C TYR A 48 -14.74 -11.35 2.44
N HIS A 49 -14.92 -10.04 2.66
CA HIS A 49 -16.02 -9.55 3.51
C HIS A 49 -17.39 -9.68 2.83
N LEU A 50 -17.50 -9.47 1.50
CA LEU A 50 -18.76 -9.69 0.77
C LEU A 50 -19.23 -11.13 0.89
N CYS A 51 -18.34 -12.10 0.71
CA CYS A 51 -18.69 -13.51 0.82
C CYS A 51 -18.95 -13.94 2.26
N ARG A 52 -18.05 -13.58 3.21
CA ARG A 52 -18.15 -13.99 4.62
C ARG A 52 -19.33 -13.35 5.34
N ASP A 53 -19.47 -12.02 5.21
CA ASP A 53 -20.39 -11.24 6.06
C ASP A 53 -21.75 -11.02 5.38
N HIS A 54 -21.80 -11.01 4.05
CA HIS A 54 -22.98 -10.69 3.27
C HIS A 54 -23.47 -11.79 2.33
N GLN A 55 -22.73 -12.91 2.21
CA GLN A 55 -23.09 -14.07 1.37
C GLN A 55 -23.38 -13.66 -0.09
N VAL A 56 -22.57 -12.78 -0.63
CA VAL A 56 -22.66 -12.27 -2.00
C VAL A 56 -21.86 -13.17 -2.93
N ASP A 57 -22.38 -13.42 -4.14
CA ASP A 57 -21.68 -14.09 -5.22
C ASP A 57 -20.67 -13.12 -5.85
N VAL A 58 -19.37 -13.41 -5.69
CA VAL A 58 -18.27 -12.53 -6.05
C VAL A 58 -17.27 -13.23 -6.96
N THR A 59 -16.91 -12.58 -8.06
CA THR A 59 -15.78 -12.99 -8.91
C THR A 59 -14.74 -11.87 -8.99
N VAL A 60 -13.47 -12.21 -8.71
CA VAL A 60 -12.32 -11.31 -8.78
C VAL A 60 -11.53 -11.59 -10.07
N LEU A 61 -11.37 -10.58 -10.93
CA LEU A 61 -10.54 -10.64 -12.14
C LEU A 61 -9.18 -9.98 -11.87
N GLU A 62 -8.10 -10.75 -11.97
CA GLU A 62 -6.72 -10.27 -11.80
C GLU A 62 -5.93 -10.47 -13.09
N ALA A 63 -5.19 -9.44 -13.52
CA ALA A 63 -4.45 -9.47 -14.77
C ALA A 63 -3.23 -10.40 -14.74
N GLY A 64 -2.57 -10.50 -13.58
CA GLY A 64 -1.44 -11.39 -13.35
C GLY A 64 -1.79 -12.57 -12.45
N HIS A 65 -0.81 -13.10 -11.74
CA HIS A 65 -1.06 -13.97 -10.59
C HIS A 65 -1.45 -13.14 -9.35
N ILE A 66 -2.10 -13.76 -8.38
CA ILE A 66 -2.46 -13.08 -7.14
C ILE A 66 -1.20 -12.58 -6.43
N GLY A 67 -1.17 -11.26 -6.13
CA GLY A 67 0.00 -10.60 -5.55
C GLY A 67 0.99 -10.03 -6.59
N TRP A 68 0.77 -10.21 -7.89
CA TRP A 68 1.64 -9.65 -8.92
C TRP A 68 1.80 -8.13 -8.83
N GLY A 69 0.77 -7.41 -8.43
CA GLY A 69 0.77 -5.95 -8.34
C GLY A 69 1.49 -5.40 -7.10
N ALA A 70 1.18 -4.15 -6.75
CA ALA A 70 1.78 -3.46 -5.61
C ALA A 70 1.59 -4.18 -4.26
N SER A 71 0.54 -5.01 -4.14
CA SER A 71 0.24 -5.74 -2.91
C SER A 71 1.26 -6.82 -2.57
N GLY A 72 1.90 -7.46 -3.55
CA GLY A 72 2.98 -8.42 -3.33
C GLY A 72 4.39 -7.82 -3.42
N ARG A 73 4.53 -6.51 -3.70
CA ARG A 73 5.83 -5.86 -3.97
C ARG A 73 6.21 -4.77 -2.97
N ASN A 74 5.33 -4.42 -2.03
CA ASN A 74 5.57 -3.36 -1.05
C ASN A 74 6.55 -3.78 0.05
N GLY A 75 6.95 -2.85 0.92
CA GLY A 75 7.88 -3.12 2.02
C GLY A 75 7.30 -3.91 3.19
N GLY A 76 6.01 -4.24 3.17
CA GLY A 76 5.33 -4.95 4.25
C GLY A 76 5.10 -4.09 5.51
N PHE A 77 4.97 -2.77 5.36
CA PHE A 77 4.66 -1.85 6.46
C PHE A 77 3.15 -1.75 6.63
N CYS A 78 2.65 -2.13 7.79
CA CYS A 78 1.27 -1.95 8.23
C CYS A 78 1.24 -0.82 9.26
N GLY A 79 1.04 0.42 8.79
CA GLY A 79 1.28 1.61 9.60
C GLY A 79 0.17 2.67 9.50
N ILE A 80 0.26 3.69 10.35
CA ILE A 80 -0.70 4.78 10.42
C ILE A 80 -0.26 5.93 9.51
N GLY A 81 -0.91 6.09 8.36
CA GLY A 81 -0.51 7.08 7.36
C GLY A 81 -1.51 7.20 6.22
N GLY A 82 -1.04 7.07 4.96
CA GLY A 82 -1.89 7.04 3.77
C GLY A 82 -2.34 8.41 3.24
N SER A 83 -1.67 9.48 3.69
CA SER A 83 -1.84 10.84 3.16
C SER A 83 -0.49 11.48 2.85
N SER A 84 -0.42 12.23 1.76
CA SER A 84 0.70 13.13 1.46
C SER A 84 0.44 14.57 1.93
N LEU A 85 -0.63 14.79 2.71
CA LEU A 85 -0.90 16.04 3.39
C LEU A 85 -0.36 15.97 4.82
N ASP A 86 0.28 17.04 5.28
CA ASP A 86 0.56 17.22 6.70
C ASP A 86 -0.73 17.41 7.52
N ILE A 87 -0.64 17.19 8.83
CA ILE A 87 -1.79 17.23 9.74
C ILE A 87 -2.44 18.61 9.74
N ASP A 88 -1.68 19.67 9.76
CA ASP A 88 -2.19 21.04 9.83
C ASP A 88 -2.95 21.41 8.54
N HIS A 89 -2.41 20.99 7.39
CA HIS A 89 -3.09 21.17 6.11
C HIS A 89 -4.39 20.36 6.05
N MET A 90 -4.38 19.15 6.58
CA MET A 90 -5.58 18.29 6.64
C MET A 90 -6.66 18.93 7.52
N ILE A 91 -6.28 19.43 8.70
CA ILE A 91 -7.20 20.15 9.61
C ILE A 91 -7.77 21.41 8.95
N ARG A 92 -6.94 22.21 8.28
CA ARG A 92 -7.42 23.40 7.55
C ARG A 92 -8.40 23.06 6.44
N LYS A 93 -8.21 21.93 5.77
CA LYS A 93 -9.00 21.54 4.59
C LYS A 93 -10.29 20.81 4.93
N TYR A 94 -10.25 19.91 5.92
CA TYR A 94 -11.36 19.01 6.25
C TYR A 94 -11.96 19.23 7.66
N GLY A 95 -11.30 20.04 8.49
CA GLY A 95 -11.63 20.21 9.89
C GLY A 95 -10.97 19.19 10.81
N ALA A 96 -10.88 19.52 12.11
CA ALA A 96 -10.20 18.67 13.09
C ALA A 96 -10.91 17.32 13.29
N ASP A 97 -12.26 17.32 13.29
CA ASP A 97 -13.04 16.09 13.53
C ASP A 97 -12.91 15.10 12.40
N GLU A 98 -12.98 15.54 11.13
CA GLU A 98 -12.80 14.66 9.97
C GLU A 98 -11.35 14.16 9.89
N THR A 99 -10.37 14.98 10.29
CA THR A 99 -8.97 14.56 10.40
C THR A 99 -8.80 13.47 11.46
N ARG A 100 -9.39 13.63 12.66
CA ARG A 100 -9.39 12.58 13.69
C ARG A 100 -10.05 11.29 13.22
N LYS A 101 -11.24 11.37 12.60
CA LYS A 101 -11.94 10.20 12.03
C LYS A 101 -11.05 9.47 11.02
N TYR A 102 -10.32 10.21 10.18
CA TYR A 102 -9.40 9.60 9.23
C TYR A 102 -8.27 8.84 9.93
N TYR A 103 -7.58 9.46 10.91
CA TYR A 103 -6.49 8.78 11.61
C TYR A 103 -7.00 7.63 12.48
N GLN A 104 -8.20 7.73 13.06
CA GLN A 104 -8.83 6.60 13.73
C GLN A 104 -9.09 5.45 12.75
N SER A 105 -9.56 5.73 11.53
CA SER A 105 -9.74 4.68 10.51
C SER A 105 -8.42 4.02 10.09
N GLN A 106 -7.28 4.72 10.23
CA GLN A 106 -5.97 4.11 9.99
C GLN A 106 -5.55 3.17 11.13
N VAL A 107 -5.86 3.51 12.38
CA VAL A 107 -5.71 2.59 13.53
C VAL A 107 -6.61 1.37 13.36
N ASP A 108 -7.89 1.59 13.07
CA ASP A 108 -8.86 0.52 12.81
C ASP A 108 -8.39 -0.39 11.65
N ALA A 109 -7.76 0.19 10.62
CA ALA A 109 -7.22 -0.54 9.47
C ALA A 109 -6.01 -1.42 9.83
N VAL A 110 -5.14 -0.96 10.73
CA VAL A 110 -4.01 -1.76 11.23
C VAL A 110 -4.52 -2.96 12.03
N GLU A 111 -5.49 -2.73 12.92
CA GLU A 111 -6.10 -3.81 13.71
C GLU A 111 -6.88 -4.79 12.83
N LEU A 112 -7.58 -4.32 11.79
CA LEU A 112 -8.26 -5.19 10.81
C LEU A 112 -7.29 -6.17 10.14
N VAL A 113 -6.10 -5.73 9.74
CA VAL A 113 -5.08 -6.63 9.16
C VAL A 113 -4.64 -7.67 10.19
N ARG A 114 -4.40 -7.26 11.43
CA ARG A 114 -4.04 -8.15 12.55
C ARG A 114 -5.14 -9.20 12.80
N GLU A 115 -6.40 -8.77 12.83
CA GLU A 115 -7.56 -9.63 13.02
C GLU A 115 -7.69 -10.66 11.90
N ILE A 116 -7.61 -10.25 10.64
CA ILE A 116 -7.69 -11.16 9.49
C ILE A 116 -6.57 -12.21 9.55
N ILE A 117 -5.32 -11.80 9.83
CA ILE A 117 -4.18 -12.73 9.96
C ILE A 117 -4.45 -13.78 11.03
N ARG A 118 -4.98 -13.35 12.19
CA ARG A 118 -5.29 -14.24 13.30
C ARG A 118 -6.48 -15.15 13.01
N GLU A 119 -7.60 -14.60 12.51
CA GLU A 119 -8.85 -15.34 12.29
C GLU A 119 -8.74 -16.40 11.20
N GLU A 120 -8.01 -16.07 10.12
CA GLU A 120 -7.82 -16.96 8.99
C GLU A 120 -6.50 -17.77 9.08
N ASN A 121 -5.77 -17.67 10.20
CA ASN A 121 -4.49 -18.34 10.43
C ASN A 121 -3.48 -18.15 9.27
N ILE A 122 -3.36 -16.91 8.79
CA ILE A 122 -2.46 -16.59 7.68
C ILE A 122 -1.00 -16.67 8.16
N ASP A 123 -0.18 -17.44 7.46
CA ASP A 123 1.27 -17.56 7.76
C ASP A 123 2.02 -16.28 7.31
N SER A 124 1.78 -15.20 8.01
CA SER A 124 2.46 -13.91 7.84
C SER A 124 2.77 -13.31 9.21
N PRO A 125 3.83 -13.77 9.86
CA PRO A 125 4.22 -13.32 11.20
C PRO A 125 4.37 -11.79 11.25
N LEU A 126 3.85 -11.20 12.33
CA LEU A 126 3.98 -9.77 12.57
C LEU A 126 5.36 -9.46 13.15
N GLN A 127 6.01 -8.41 12.64
CA GLN A 127 7.35 -8.00 13.00
C GLN A 127 7.34 -6.62 13.66
N GLY A 128 7.87 -6.55 14.88
CA GLY A 128 7.85 -5.31 15.67
C GLY A 128 6.45 -4.93 16.14
N ASP A 129 6.38 -3.83 16.86
CA ASP A 129 5.15 -3.30 17.48
C ASP A 129 4.96 -1.80 17.30
N ALA A 130 5.92 -1.14 16.63
CA ALA A 130 5.92 0.28 16.34
C ALA A 130 6.54 0.59 14.98
N GLU A 131 6.14 1.69 14.34
CA GLU A 131 6.88 2.34 13.27
C GLU A 131 7.86 3.33 13.87
N LEU A 132 9.11 3.26 13.43
CA LEU A 132 10.22 4.10 13.90
C LEU A 132 10.47 5.22 12.88
N ASN A 133 10.27 6.48 13.26
CA ASN A 133 10.60 7.63 12.41
C ASN A 133 11.90 8.25 12.90
N VAL A 134 13.01 7.97 12.18
CA VAL A 134 14.36 8.37 12.59
C VAL A 134 14.77 9.70 11.98
N ALA A 135 15.29 10.59 12.83
CA ALA A 135 15.82 11.89 12.42
C ALA A 135 17.27 11.75 11.99
N CYS A 136 17.55 12.10 10.72
CA CYS A 136 18.87 12.00 10.11
C CYS A 136 19.64 13.34 10.09
N THR A 137 19.09 14.39 10.70
CA THR A 137 19.75 15.70 10.90
C THR A 137 19.22 16.34 12.18
N PRO A 138 19.97 17.30 12.81
CA PRO A 138 19.49 18.00 14.02
C PRO A 138 18.15 18.72 13.77
N GLY A 139 18.00 19.40 12.64
CA GLY A 139 16.75 20.09 12.27
C GLY A 139 15.58 19.12 12.07
N ALA A 140 15.83 17.96 11.49
CA ALA A 140 14.81 16.92 11.32
C ALA A 140 14.33 16.34 12.65
N PHE A 141 15.14 16.34 13.71
CA PHE A 141 14.68 15.85 15.01
C PHE A 141 13.60 16.75 15.62
N GLU A 142 13.72 18.06 15.46
CA GLU A 142 12.65 18.99 15.89
C GLU A 142 11.36 18.79 15.06
N GLU A 143 11.48 18.52 13.75
CA GLU A 143 10.33 18.18 12.91
C GLU A 143 9.66 16.87 13.37
N VAL A 144 10.45 15.82 13.65
CA VAL A 144 9.97 14.53 14.16
C VAL A 144 9.28 14.68 15.52
N ARG A 145 9.85 15.48 16.43
CA ARG A 145 9.26 15.82 17.74
C ARG A 145 7.91 16.52 17.57
N HIS A 146 7.88 17.58 16.78
CA HIS A 146 6.65 18.33 16.52
C HIS A 146 5.55 17.47 15.90
N TYR A 147 5.93 16.59 14.97
CA TYR A 147 5.00 15.67 14.32
C TYR A 147 4.44 14.63 15.27
N ALA A 148 5.27 14.08 16.18
CA ALA A 148 4.83 13.15 17.22
C ALA A 148 3.90 13.84 18.23
N ASP A 149 4.23 15.05 18.68
CA ASP A 149 3.40 15.83 19.59
C ASP A 149 2.03 16.14 18.99
N ASN A 150 1.98 16.50 17.71
CA ASN A 150 0.71 16.70 17.01
C ASN A 150 -0.13 15.42 16.92
N ARG A 151 0.49 14.28 16.64
CA ARG A 151 -0.19 12.98 16.63
C ARG A 151 -0.79 12.63 17.98
N MET A 152 -0.06 12.81 19.07
CA MET A 152 -0.56 12.59 20.42
C MET A 152 -1.67 13.59 20.79
N ARG A 153 -1.41 14.88 20.66
CA ARG A 153 -2.27 15.93 21.19
C ARG A 153 -3.53 16.16 20.37
N LEU A 154 -3.41 16.15 19.03
CA LEU A 154 -4.54 16.46 18.13
C LEU A 154 -5.33 15.22 17.72
N LEU A 155 -4.69 14.07 17.63
CA LEU A 155 -5.24 12.86 17.07
C LEU A 155 -5.42 11.74 18.10
N GLY A 156 -4.84 11.87 19.29
CA GLY A 156 -4.90 10.85 20.34
C GLY A 156 -4.13 9.58 20.02
N LEU A 157 -3.15 9.65 19.10
CA LEU A 157 -2.34 8.50 18.71
C LEU A 157 -1.23 8.23 19.74
N ASN A 158 -0.87 6.97 19.90
CA ASN A 158 0.23 6.56 20.76
C ASN A 158 1.57 6.76 20.04
N ALA A 159 2.21 7.89 20.30
CA ALA A 159 3.53 8.23 19.78
C ALA A 159 4.47 8.58 20.94
N THR A 160 5.74 8.23 20.83
CA THR A 160 6.77 8.55 21.84
C THR A 160 7.98 9.15 21.14
N VAL A 161 8.50 10.25 21.67
CA VAL A 161 9.76 10.85 21.21
C VAL A 161 10.90 10.31 22.06
N LEU A 162 12.00 9.94 21.42
CA LEU A 162 13.20 9.36 22.04
C LEU A 162 14.42 10.18 21.57
N GLU A 163 15.22 10.64 22.54
CA GLU A 163 16.55 11.17 22.28
C GLU A 163 17.45 10.06 21.70
N ARG A 164 18.56 10.44 21.05
CA ARG A 164 19.47 9.50 20.37
C ARG A 164 19.86 8.31 21.25
N GLU A 165 20.34 8.59 22.46
CA GLU A 165 20.84 7.56 23.38
C GLU A 165 19.73 6.58 23.78
N GLN A 166 18.53 7.09 24.08
CA GLN A 166 17.37 6.28 24.44
C GLN A 166 16.89 5.39 23.28
N PHE A 167 17.00 5.91 22.06
CA PHE A 167 16.63 5.17 20.87
C PHE A 167 17.66 4.07 20.55
N ALA A 168 18.95 4.42 20.57
CA ALA A 168 20.04 3.50 20.29
C ALA A 168 20.09 2.31 21.29
N GLU A 169 19.79 2.54 22.56
CA GLU A 169 19.69 1.47 23.58
C GLU A 169 18.57 0.46 23.30
N ARG A 170 17.54 0.84 22.54
CA ARG A 170 16.32 0.01 22.36
C ARG A 170 16.18 -0.60 20.99
N TYR A 171 16.73 0.06 19.96
CA TYR A 171 16.43 -0.27 18.57
C TYR A 171 17.69 -0.50 17.73
N PHE A 172 18.42 0.56 17.38
CA PHE A 172 19.67 0.54 16.60
C PHE A 172 20.35 1.91 16.62
N ASP A 173 21.63 1.97 16.21
CA ASP A 173 22.38 3.24 16.06
C ASP A 173 23.01 3.36 14.66
N PHE A 174 23.21 4.59 14.21
CA PHE A 174 23.97 4.92 13.00
C PHE A 174 24.55 6.34 13.12
N PRO A 175 25.61 6.70 12.33
CA PRO A 175 26.36 7.95 12.55
C PRO A 175 25.49 9.22 12.62
N ASP A 176 24.55 9.38 11.71
CA ASP A 176 23.68 10.56 11.58
C ASP A 176 22.33 10.42 12.31
N LEU A 177 22.23 9.57 13.31
CA LEU A 177 21.05 9.50 14.16
C LEU A 177 21.03 10.68 15.16
N HIS A 178 19.96 11.47 15.16
CA HIS A 178 19.76 12.60 16.05
C HIS A 178 18.60 12.41 17.04
N GLY A 179 17.90 11.29 16.95
CA GLY A 179 16.73 10.94 17.73
C GLY A 179 15.63 10.36 16.86
N ALA A 180 14.51 10.00 17.46
CA ALA A 180 13.42 9.36 16.72
C ALA A 180 12.06 9.56 17.40
N SER A 181 10.99 9.20 16.71
CA SER A 181 9.69 8.91 17.33
C SER A 181 9.22 7.51 16.97
N THR A 182 8.44 6.92 17.89
CA THR A 182 7.72 5.67 17.64
C THR A 182 6.24 5.95 17.47
N LEU A 183 5.54 5.11 16.70
CA LEU A 183 4.10 5.22 16.49
C LEU A 183 3.46 3.84 16.58
N GLN A 184 2.47 3.69 17.45
CA GLN A 184 1.71 2.46 17.67
C GLN A 184 0.20 2.68 17.40
N PRO A 185 -0.56 1.60 17.06
CA PRO A 185 -0.11 0.26 16.73
C PRO A 185 0.39 0.20 15.27
N THR A 186 1.57 -0.34 15.04
CA THR A 186 2.11 -0.56 13.69
C THR A 186 3.03 -1.79 13.72
N PHE A 187 3.22 -2.45 12.58
CA PHE A 187 4.08 -3.62 12.48
C PHE A 187 4.54 -3.87 11.04
N GLY A 188 5.57 -4.68 10.89
CA GLY A 188 5.96 -5.25 9.61
C GLY A 188 5.31 -6.61 9.37
N LEU A 189 5.16 -7.01 8.10
CA LEU A 189 4.68 -8.31 7.69
C LEU A 189 5.32 -8.77 6.38
N HIS A 190 5.08 -10.04 5.99
CA HIS A 190 5.46 -10.54 4.67
C HIS A 190 4.31 -10.30 3.68
N PRO A 191 4.41 -9.32 2.78
CA PRO A 191 3.26 -8.88 1.95
C PRO A 191 2.73 -9.96 1.02
N MET A 192 3.60 -10.81 0.44
CA MET A 192 3.16 -11.89 -0.44
C MET A 192 2.43 -13.00 0.32
N ARG A 193 2.89 -13.38 1.51
CA ARG A 193 2.18 -14.34 2.36
C ARG A 193 0.83 -13.80 2.81
N TYR A 194 0.77 -12.53 3.20
CA TYR A 194 -0.48 -11.89 3.58
C TYR A 194 -1.49 -11.84 2.43
N ILE A 195 -1.09 -11.39 1.23
CA ILE A 195 -2.03 -11.29 0.10
C ILE A 195 -2.53 -12.66 -0.36
N ARG A 196 -1.66 -13.68 -0.39
CA ARG A 196 -2.05 -15.06 -0.76
C ARG A 196 -2.94 -15.69 0.31
N GLY A 197 -2.65 -15.47 1.59
CA GLY A 197 -3.50 -15.91 2.69
C GLY A 197 -4.88 -15.24 2.66
N LEU A 198 -4.95 -13.94 2.37
CA LEU A 198 -6.23 -13.23 2.19
C LEU A 198 -7.01 -13.76 0.97
N ALA A 199 -6.32 -14.12 -0.12
CA ALA A 199 -6.94 -14.75 -1.28
C ALA A 199 -7.53 -16.11 -0.93
N ALA A 200 -6.77 -16.98 -0.25
CA ALA A 200 -7.24 -18.28 0.23
C ALA A 200 -8.44 -18.14 1.19
N ALA A 201 -8.41 -17.13 2.06
CA ALA A 201 -9.56 -16.82 2.92
C ALA A 201 -10.79 -16.40 2.10
N ALA A 202 -10.63 -15.57 1.08
CA ALA A 202 -11.74 -15.17 0.20
C ALA A 202 -12.33 -16.40 -0.54
N GLU A 203 -11.49 -17.29 -1.10
CA GLU A 203 -11.94 -18.56 -1.73
C GLU A 203 -12.67 -19.48 -0.73
N LYS A 204 -12.12 -19.64 0.48
CA LYS A 204 -12.73 -20.43 1.57
C LYS A 204 -14.16 -19.95 1.89
N HIS A 205 -14.42 -18.64 1.79
CA HIS A 205 -15.73 -18.05 2.01
C HIS A 205 -16.61 -17.95 0.75
N GLY A 206 -16.14 -18.46 -0.40
CA GLY A 206 -16.93 -18.63 -1.62
C GLY A 206 -16.66 -17.63 -2.74
N ALA A 207 -15.60 -16.82 -2.66
CA ALA A 207 -15.20 -15.97 -3.77
C ALA A 207 -14.55 -16.79 -4.90
N PHE A 208 -14.87 -16.47 -6.16
CA PHE A 208 -14.18 -17.02 -7.32
C PHE A 208 -13.03 -16.10 -7.74
N LEU A 209 -11.81 -16.62 -7.72
CA LEU A 209 -10.64 -15.88 -8.16
C LEU A 209 -10.26 -16.28 -9.59
N ARG A 210 -10.06 -15.30 -10.48
CA ARG A 210 -9.71 -15.48 -11.88
C ARG A 210 -8.39 -14.74 -12.19
N PRO A 211 -7.21 -15.33 -11.85
CA PRO A 211 -5.91 -14.79 -12.26
C PRO A 211 -5.77 -14.87 -13.79
N HIS A 212 -4.77 -14.17 -14.34
CA HIS A 212 -4.49 -14.09 -15.78
C HIS A 212 -5.71 -13.70 -16.63
N SER A 213 -6.61 -12.90 -16.04
CA SER A 213 -7.89 -12.47 -16.59
C SER A 213 -7.96 -10.94 -16.67
N GLU A 214 -6.99 -10.35 -17.40
CA GLU A 214 -6.94 -8.90 -17.64
C GLU A 214 -8.23 -8.42 -18.30
N VAL A 215 -8.91 -7.47 -17.67
CA VAL A 215 -10.08 -6.80 -18.27
C VAL A 215 -9.60 -5.81 -19.32
N ILE A 216 -9.93 -6.08 -20.58
CA ILE A 216 -9.51 -5.29 -21.74
C ILE A 216 -10.62 -4.37 -22.28
N GLU A 217 -11.87 -4.69 -21.96
CA GLU A 217 -13.04 -3.90 -22.32
C GLU A 217 -14.10 -3.95 -21.23
N TRP A 218 -14.81 -2.84 -21.05
CA TRP A 218 -15.91 -2.72 -20.11
C TRP A 218 -17.08 -2.01 -20.78
N SER A 219 -18.20 -2.70 -20.91
CA SER A 219 -19.45 -2.18 -21.49
C SER A 219 -20.61 -2.37 -20.52
N SER A 220 -21.75 -1.72 -20.84
CA SER A 220 -23.00 -1.89 -20.10
C SER A 220 -24.03 -2.59 -20.98
N ASP A 221 -24.81 -3.48 -20.35
CA ASP A 221 -25.93 -4.16 -20.99
C ASP A 221 -27.16 -4.09 -20.06
N GLY A 222 -27.99 -3.11 -20.29
CA GLY A 222 -29.08 -2.75 -19.39
C GLY A 222 -28.56 -2.37 -18.00
N PRO A 223 -29.04 -3.00 -16.92
CA PRO A 223 -28.58 -2.73 -15.56
C PRO A 223 -27.30 -3.49 -15.18
N SER A 224 -26.72 -4.25 -16.11
CA SER A 224 -25.54 -5.08 -15.89
C SER A 224 -24.32 -4.50 -16.59
N HIS A 225 -23.15 -4.82 -16.03
CA HIS A 225 -21.85 -4.59 -16.64
C HIS A 225 -21.36 -5.87 -17.32
N VAL A 226 -20.67 -5.71 -18.44
CA VAL A 226 -19.97 -6.80 -19.12
C VAL A 226 -18.49 -6.46 -19.18
N LEU A 227 -17.69 -7.30 -18.51
CA LEU A 227 -16.23 -7.20 -18.46
C LEU A 227 -15.64 -8.25 -19.40
N THR A 228 -14.92 -7.81 -20.42
CA THR A 228 -14.30 -8.69 -21.42
C THR A 228 -12.84 -8.91 -21.09
N THR A 229 -12.43 -10.18 -21.05
CA THR A 229 -11.04 -10.64 -20.99
C THR A 229 -10.63 -11.24 -22.33
N ARG A 230 -9.38 -11.74 -22.43
CA ARG A 230 -8.93 -12.43 -23.67
C ARG A 230 -9.61 -13.76 -23.93
N LEU A 231 -10.07 -14.46 -22.89
CA LEU A 231 -10.58 -15.83 -22.98
C LEU A 231 -12.07 -15.93 -22.63
N GLY A 232 -12.69 -14.86 -22.17
CA GLY A 232 -14.08 -14.90 -21.78
C GLY A 232 -14.66 -13.55 -21.36
N THR A 233 -15.92 -13.56 -20.94
CA THR A 233 -16.65 -12.41 -20.43
C THR A 233 -17.24 -12.71 -19.07
N LEU A 234 -17.28 -11.69 -18.21
CA LEU A 234 -17.97 -11.73 -16.93
C LEU A 234 -19.10 -10.69 -16.90
N ARG A 235 -20.33 -11.15 -16.67
CA ARG A 235 -21.49 -10.28 -16.48
C ARG A 235 -21.73 -10.07 -14.98
N ALA A 236 -21.88 -8.83 -14.54
CA ALA A 236 -22.16 -8.52 -13.13
C ALA A 236 -23.12 -7.34 -12.99
N ARG A 237 -23.87 -7.32 -11.87
CA ARG A 237 -24.72 -6.19 -11.50
C ARG A 237 -23.94 -5.04 -10.89
N TYR A 238 -22.92 -5.34 -10.12
CA TYR A 238 -22.06 -4.36 -9.47
C TYR A 238 -20.60 -4.61 -9.85
N VAL A 239 -19.83 -3.53 -9.90
CA VAL A 239 -18.39 -3.62 -10.19
C VAL A 239 -17.61 -2.84 -9.12
N VAL A 240 -16.54 -3.46 -8.60
CA VAL A 240 -15.56 -2.80 -7.75
C VAL A 240 -14.25 -2.64 -8.53
N LEU A 241 -13.82 -1.40 -8.78
CA LEU A 241 -12.53 -1.11 -9.39
C LEU A 241 -11.46 -0.97 -8.30
N ALA A 242 -10.58 -1.97 -8.22
CA ALA A 242 -9.52 -2.11 -7.20
C ALA A 242 -8.10 -2.17 -7.80
N THR A 243 -7.91 -1.60 -8.98
CA THR A 243 -6.66 -1.67 -9.77
C THR A 243 -5.59 -0.66 -9.35
N ASN A 244 -5.92 0.29 -8.48
CA ASN A 244 -5.01 1.29 -7.91
C ASN A 244 -4.12 1.97 -8.98
N GLY A 245 -2.78 1.86 -8.87
CA GLY A 245 -1.82 2.44 -9.82
C GLY A 245 -1.79 1.78 -11.20
N PHE A 246 -2.46 0.65 -11.37
CA PHE A 246 -2.57 -0.10 -12.63
C PHE A 246 -3.90 0.15 -13.34
N THR A 247 -4.69 1.14 -12.92
CA THR A 247 -6.01 1.46 -13.51
C THR A 247 -5.89 1.78 -15.00
N PRO A 248 -6.51 0.98 -15.89
CA PRO A 248 -6.53 1.27 -17.32
C PRO A 248 -7.48 2.44 -17.58
N GLU A 249 -6.93 3.60 -17.93
CA GLU A 249 -7.70 4.86 -18.07
C GLU A 249 -8.73 4.84 -19.21
N HIS A 250 -8.61 3.87 -20.13
CA HIS A 250 -9.54 3.72 -21.27
C HIS A 250 -10.79 2.90 -20.95
N LEU A 251 -10.75 2.05 -19.90
CA LEU A 251 -11.88 1.18 -19.55
C LEU A 251 -13.14 1.94 -19.17
N LEU A 252 -13.00 3.03 -18.42
CA LEU A 252 -14.12 3.86 -18.02
C LEU A 252 -13.70 5.33 -17.92
N PRO A 253 -14.36 6.25 -18.67
CA PRO A 253 -13.99 7.68 -18.71
C PRO A 253 -13.97 8.37 -17.34
N ALA A 254 -14.73 7.86 -16.36
CA ALA A 254 -14.76 8.38 -15.00
C ALA A 254 -13.39 8.31 -14.30
N PHE A 255 -12.54 7.34 -14.65
CA PHE A 255 -11.22 7.13 -14.04
C PHE A 255 -10.07 7.78 -14.80
N HIS A 256 -10.34 8.37 -15.98
CA HIS A 256 -9.30 9.04 -16.77
C HIS A 256 -8.62 10.16 -15.97
N ALA A 257 -7.30 10.15 -15.91
CA ALA A 257 -6.45 11.14 -15.27
C ALA A 257 -6.65 11.30 -13.73
N ARG A 258 -7.12 10.27 -13.02
CA ARG A 258 -7.37 10.31 -11.57
C ARG A 258 -6.19 9.81 -10.73
N THR A 259 -5.33 9.00 -11.34
CA THR A 259 -4.18 8.36 -10.68
C THR A 259 -2.85 8.86 -11.22
N MET A 260 -1.82 8.86 -10.38
CA MET A 260 -0.45 9.15 -10.75
C MET A 260 0.46 8.09 -10.12
N PRO A 261 0.77 7.02 -10.87
CA PRO A 261 1.69 5.99 -10.38
C PRO A 261 3.13 6.52 -10.36
N ILE A 262 3.84 6.21 -9.28
CA ILE A 262 5.26 6.52 -9.07
C ILE A 262 5.98 5.21 -8.74
N ILE A 263 7.17 5.02 -9.29
CA ILE A 263 7.99 3.84 -9.00
C ILE A 263 8.59 3.96 -7.61
N SER A 264 8.53 2.89 -6.83
CA SER A 264 9.31 2.66 -5.60
C SER A 264 10.22 1.47 -5.82
N ALA A 265 11.46 1.55 -5.35
CA ALA A 265 12.46 0.50 -5.48
C ALA A 265 12.82 -0.06 -4.10
N ILE A 266 13.10 -1.36 -4.05
CA ILE A 266 13.53 -2.06 -2.84
C ILE A 266 14.75 -2.91 -3.19
N VAL A 267 15.72 -2.94 -2.27
CA VAL A 267 16.85 -3.85 -2.27
C VAL A 267 16.86 -4.64 -0.97
N VAL A 268 17.35 -5.89 -1.03
CA VAL A 268 17.52 -6.76 0.15
C VAL A 268 18.90 -7.38 0.09
N THR A 269 19.62 -7.31 1.21
CA THR A 269 20.95 -7.87 1.35
C THR A 269 20.94 -9.40 1.47
N ARG A 270 22.10 -10.03 1.43
CA ARG A 270 22.29 -11.35 2.05
C ARG A 270 21.96 -11.30 3.54
N PRO A 271 21.77 -12.44 4.22
CA PRO A 271 21.67 -12.44 5.70
C PRO A 271 22.90 -11.77 6.31
N LEU A 272 22.67 -10.90 7.30
CA LEU A 272 23.72 -10.26 8.07
C LEU A 272 24.20 -11.19 9.19
N SER A 273 25.51 -11.14 9.47
CA SER A 273 26.08 -11.82 10.64
C SER A 273 25.71 -11.09 11.94
N ASP A 274 25.89 -11.77 13.06
CA ASP A 274 25.66 -11.15 14.37
C ASP A 274 26.62 -9.97 14.63
N ASP A 275 27.87 -10.04 14.12
CA ASP A 275 28.83 -8.94 14.23
C ASP A 275 28.40 -7.74 13.38
N GLU A 276 27.87 -7.96 12.16
CA GLU A 276 27.35 -6.90 11.30
C GLU A 276 26.11 -6.21 11.91
N LEU A 277 25.22 -6.95 12.57
CA LEU A 277 24.10 -6.39 13.32
C LEU A 277 24.59 -5.65 14.57
N ALA A 278 25.55 -6.21 15.30
CA ALA A 278 26.13 -5.60 16.49
C ALA A 278 26.87 -4.28 16.20
N ALA A 279 27.44 -4.11 14.99
CA ALA A 279 28.08 -2.86 14.58
C ALA A 279 27.12 -1.65 14.65
N HIS A 280 25.81 -1.90 14.54
CA HIS A 280 24.74 -0.90 14.66
C HIS A 280 23.86 -1.12 15.91
N ALA A 281 24.28 -1.92 16.88
CA ALA A 281 23.50 -2.29 18.07
C ALA A 281 22.05 -2.70 17.72
N TRP A 282 21.85 -3.42 16.61
CA TRP A 282 20.53 -3.71 16.06
C TRP A 282 19.75 -4.73 16.89
N GLN A 283 18.59 -4.33 17.43
CA GLN A 283 17.81 -5.13 18.38
C GLN A 283 16.32 -5.25 18.00
N THR A 284 15.92 -4.84 16.78
CA THR A 284 14.51 -4.75 16.42
C THR A 284 14.22 -5.26 15.02
N GLU A 285 12.99 -5.75 14.82
CA GLU A 285 12.39 -6.00 13.49
C GLU A 285 11.33 -4.95 13.14
N SER A 286 11.16 -3.93 13.98
CA SER A 286 10.21 -2.85 13.76
C SER A 286 10.50 -2.10 12.44
N PRO A 287 9.47 -1.79 11.64
CA PRO A 287 9.63 -0.99 10.44
C PRO A 287 10.10 0.43 10.78
N ALA A 288 11.09 0.93 10.04
CA ALA A 288 11.69 2.24 10.21
C ALA A 288 11.62 3.08 8.93
N ILE A 289 11.46 4.39 9.10
CA ILE A 289 11.49 5.38 8.02
C ILE A 289 12.44 6.52 8.37
N THR A 290 13.16 7.04 7.36
CA THR A 290 13.99 8.24 7.54
C THR A 290 13.16 9.52 7.43
N SER A 291 13.64 10.59 8.05
CA SER A 291 13.02 11.93 8.01
C SER A 291 13.34 12.74 6.74
N TYR A 292 14.00 12.16 5.75
CA TYR A 292 14.26 12.85 4.49
C TYR A 292 12.97 13.07 3.69
N ASP A 293 12.92 14.14 2.89
CA ASP A 293 11.81 14.42 1.97
C ASP A 293 11.66 13.30 0.91
N LEU A 294 12.79 12.76 0.44
CA LEU A 294 12.86 11.50 -0.28
C LEU A 294 13.09 10.37 0.71
N LEU A 295 12.07 10.09 1.52
CA LEU A 295 12.16 9.10 2.60
C LEU A 295 12.66 7.74 2.10
N ASN A 296 13.48 7.12 2.94
CA ASN A 296 13.78 5.70 2.86
C ASN A 296 13.02 4.95 3.96
N TYR A 297 12.67 3.72 3.68
CA TYR A 297 12.02 2.81 4.62
C TYR A 297 12.81 1.51 4.69
N PHE A 298 12.97 0.98 5.88
CA PHE A 298 13.86 -0.16 6.10
C PHE A 298 13.49 -0.96 7.34
N ARG A 299 13.97 -2.20 7.39
CA ARG A 299 13.90 -3.10 8.55
C ARG A 299 14.80 -4.31 8.38
N ILE A 300 15.09 -5.01 9.47
CA ILE A 300 15.63 -6.36 9.43
C ILE A 300 14.46 -7.34 9.24
N LEU A 301 14.64 -8.31 8.34
CA LEU A 301 13.71 -9.40 8.06
C LEU A 301 13.99 -10.59 8.98
N PRO A 302 13.05 -11.55 9.16
CA PRO A 302 13.21 -12.67 10.10
C PRO A 302 14.45 -13.54 9.87
N ASP A 303 14.97 -13.57 8.64
CA ASP A 303 16.19 -14.28 8.25
C ASP A 303 17.45 -13.42 8.31
N LYS A 304 17.42 -12.34 9.11
CA LYS A 304 18.51 -11.37 9.33
C LYS A 304 18.94 -10.59 8.08
N ARG A 305 18.15 -10.55 7.02
CA ARG A 305 18.42 -9.70 5.86
C ARG A 305 18.00 -8.26 6.13
N PHE A 306 18.75 -7.31 5.63
CA PHE A 306 18.37 -5.90 5.66
C PHE A 306 17.61 -5.54 4.40
N MET A 307 16.40 -5.06 4.57
CA MET A 307 15.57 -4.51 3.50
C MET A 307 15.67 -2.98 3.52
N TRP A 308 16.00 -2.40 2.37
CA TRP A 308 16.09 -0.95 2.19
C TRP A 308 15.28 -0.53 0.97
N GLY A 309 14.31 0.36 1.17
CA GLY A 309 13.44 0.86 0.12
C GLY A 309 13.43 2.38 0.04
N GLY A 310 13.04 2.90 -1.11
CA GLY A 310 12.93 4.33 -1.32
C GLY A 310 12.11 4.66 -2.55
N ARG A 311 11.83 5.95 -2.73
CA ARG A 311 11.18 6.43 -3.94
C ARG A 311 12.13 6.27 -5.12
N GLY A 312 11.62 5.61 -6.15
CA GLY A 312 12.36 5.39 -7.39
C GLY A 312 12.19 6.52 -8.40
N SER A 313 12.46 6.20 -9.66
CA SER A 313 12.33 7.10 -10.81
C SER A 313 10.86 7.31 -11.19
N SER A 314 10.61 8.42 -11.84
CA SER A 314 9.39 8.64 -12.61
C SER A 314 9.39 7.93 -13.97
N ASN A 315 10.55 7.37 -14.37
CA ASN A 315 10.77 6.76 -15.67
C ASN A 315 10.94 5.23 -15.53
N GLY A 316 9.96 4.47 -16.01
CA GLY A 316 10.00 3.01 -16.03
C GLY A 316 10.82 2.39 -17.16
N ALA A 317 11.68 3.15 -17.85
CA ALA A 317 12.62 2.59 -18.81
C ALA A 317 13.71 1.76 -18.10
N PRO A 318 14.26 0.70 -18.72
CA PRO A 318 15.27 -0.16 -18.08
C PRO A 318 16.48 0.60 -17.54
N SER A 319 16.98 1.62 -18.25
CA SER A 319 18.08 2.47 -17.80
C SER A 319 17.73 3.32 -16.58
N GLY A 320 16.51 3.84 -16.52
CA GLY A 320 16.00 4.60 -15.36
C GLY A 320 15.87 3.71 -14.13
N THR A 321 15.45 2.47 -14.31
CA THR A 321 15.30 1.48 -13.23
C THR A 321 16.68 1.07 -12.67
N ALA A 322 17.68 0.80 -13.52
CA ALA A 322 19.03 0.44 -13.09
C ALA A 322 19.69 1.58 -12.28
N ASN A 323 19.58 2.82 -12.75
CA ASN A 323 20.11 3.99 -12.06
C ASN A 323 19.45 4.22 -10.69
N ASN A 324 18.17 3.83 -10.54
CA ASN A 324 17.49 3.92 -9.25
C ASN A 324 18.09 2.99 -8.21
N PHE A 325 18.39 1.75 -8.55
CA PHE A 325 19.01 0.81 -7.61
C PHE A 325 20.39 1.30 -7.18
N VAL A 326 21.20 1.83 -8.11
CA VAL A 326 22.51 2.42 -7.78
C VAL A 326 22.36 3.57 -6.79
N ALA A 327 21.45 4.51 -7.03
CA ALA A 327 21.22 5.64 -6.13
C ALA A 327 20.67 5.18 -4.76
N LEU A 328 19.78 4.18 -4.75
CA LEU A 328 19.22 3.63 -3.53
C LEU A 328 20.27 2.93 -2.67
N ILE A 329 21.14 2.12 -3.28
CA ILE A 329 22.24 1.44 -2.60
C ILE A 329 23.27 2.45 -2.10
N HIS A 330 23.61 3.47 -2.90
CA HIS A 330 24.52 4.54 -2.46
C HIS A 330 23.98 5.22 -1.20
N ARG A 331 22.66 5.53 -1.17
CA ARG A 331 22.02 6.13 0.00
C ARG A 331 22.03 5.21 1.23
N MET A 332 21.84 3.91 1.04
CA MET A 332 22.00 2.93 2.11
C MET A 332 23.41 2.97 2.72
N HIS A 333 24.44 3.04 1.87
CA HIS A 333 25.83 3.11 2.30
C HIS A 333 26.24 4.45 2.95
N GLU A 334 25.50 5.53 2.67
CA GLU A 334 25.68 6.80 3.40
C GLU A 334 25.14 6.70 4.83
N VAL A 335 23.99 6.06 5.01
CA VAL A 335 23.34 5.91 6.33
C VAL A 335 24.02 4.81 7.15
N PHE A 336 24.40 3.70 6.53
CA PHE A 336 25.03 2.53 7.14
C PHE A 336 26.37 2.22 6.46
N PRO A 337 27.42 3.02 6.70
CA PRO A 337 28.70 2.90 6.00
C PRO A 337 29.45 1.58 6.27
N GLU A 338 29.22 0.94 7.41
CA GLU A 338 29.79 -0.35 7.80
C GLU A 338 29.24 -1.50 6.91
N TRP A 339 28.10 -1.32 6.29
CA TRP A 339 27.49 -2.31 5.40
C TRP A 339 27.79 -2.09 3.91
N ARG A 340 28.83 -1.29 3.59
CA ARG A 340 29.19 -0.95 2.20
C ARG A 340 29.57 -2.15 1.33
N ASP A 341 30.16 -3.17 1.94
CA ASP A 341 30.66 -4.37 1.25
C ASP A 341 29.68 -5.56 1.33
N ILE A 342 28.44 -5.32 1.79
CA ILE A 342 27.42 -6.36 1.90
C ILE A 342 26.72 -6.56 0.55
N ASP A 343 26.65 -7.81 0.10
CA ASP A 343 26.00 -8.16 -1.15
C ASP A 343 24.50 -7.90 -1.13
N ILE A 344 23.98 -7.34 -2.23
CA ILE A 344 22.56 -7.18 -2.49
C ILE A 344 22.08 -8.37 -3.33
N GLU A 345 21.26 -9.23 -2.73
CA GLU A 345 20.75 -10.44 -3.39
C GLU A 345 19.44 -10.21 -4.16
N TYR A 346 18.57 -9.33 -3.65
CA TYR A 346 17.29 -9.06 -4.32
C TYR A 346 17.12 -7.59 -4.65
N ARG A 347 16.52 -7.32 -5.80
CA ARG A 347 16.21 -5.96 -6.29
C ARG A 347 14.91 -6.00 -7.05
N TRP A 348 13.95 -5.20 -6.66
CA TRP A 348 12.68 -5.10 -7.39
C TRP A 348 12.05 -3.72 -7.24
N HIS A 349 10.99 -3.50 -7.96
CA HIS A 349 10.24 -2.25 -7.89
C HIS A 349 8.74 -2.52 -7.95
N GLY A 350 7.98 -1.55 -7.44
CA GLY A 350 6.55 -1.53 -7.47
C GLY A 350 6.00 -0.13 -7.73
N LEU A 351 4.68 0.01 -7.70
CA LEU A 351 4.03 1.30 -7.89
C LEU A 351 3.42 1.81 -6.58
N VAL A 352 3.72 3.06 -6.28
CA VAL A 352 2.95 3.89 -5.34
C VAL A 352 1.99 4.73 -6.17
N CYS A 353 0.71 4.70 -5.83
CA CYS A 353 -0.32 5.48 -6.51
C CYS A 353 -0.67 6.73 -5.72
N LEU A 354 -0.58 7.88 -6.35
CA LEU A 354 -1.01 9.17 -5.82
C LEU A 354 -2.30 9.63 -6.47
N THR A 355 -3.07 10.44 -5.73
CA THR A 355 -4.23 11.19 -6.22
C THR A 355 -3.93 12.69 -6.22
N ARG A 356 -4.67 13.46 -7.01
CA ARG A 356 -4.51 14.92 -7.02
C ARG A 356 -4.82 15.56 -5.67
N ARG A 357 -5.77 15.02 -4.89
CA ARG A 357 -6.13 15.55 -3.58
C ARG A 357 -5.14 15.19 -2.47
N LEU A 358 -4.13 14.35 -2.77
CA LEU A 358 -3.08 13.87 -1.85
C LEU A 358 -3.59 12.98 -0.71
N THR A 359 -4.77 12.42 -0.84
CA THR A 359 -5.39 11.45 0.09
C THR A 359 -6.05 10.32 -0.70
N PRO A 360 -6.27 9.14 -0.13
CA PRO A 360 -6.98 8.06 -0.80
C PRO A 360 -8.33 8.47 -1.35
N ALA A 361 -8.81 7.76 -2.37
CA ALA A 361 -10.14 7.94 -2.95
C ALA A 361 -10.91 6.61 -2.84
N ILE A 362 -11.96 6.62 -2.04
CA ILE A 362 -12.82 5.46 -1.78
C ILE A 362 -14.27 5.91 -1.96
N GLY A 363 -15.09 5.14 -2.67
CA GLY A 363 -16.47 5.52 -2.88
C GLY A 363 -17.18 4.74 -3.96
N ARG A 364 -18.29 5.30 -4.42
CA ARG A 364 -19.03 4.87 -5.60
C ARG A 364 -19.15 6.02 -6.60
N LEU A 365 -19.37 5.71 -7.86
CA LEU A 365 -19.58 6.75 -8.86
C LEU A 365 -20.94 7.44 -8.64
N ASN A 366 -20.98 8.75 -8.84
CA ASN A 366 -22.23 9.52 -8.74
C ASN A 366 -23.18 9.22 -9.91
N ASP A 367 -22.59 9.05 -11.10
CA ASP A 367 -23.35 8.85 -12.35
C ASP A 367 -23.72 7.37 -12.55
N ASP A 368 -23.06 6.47 -11.83
CA ASP A 368 -23.34 5.03 -11.83
C ASP A 368 -23.13 4.44 -10.44
N PRO A 369 -24.18 4.38 -9.61
CA PRO A 369 -24.08 3.92 -8.24
C PRO A 369 -23.83 2.41 -8.10
N SER A 370 -23.80 1.64 -9.20
CA SER A 370 -23.42 0.24 -9.23
C SER A 370 -21.90 0.04 -9.33
N VAL A 371 -21.11 1.11 -9.54
CA VAL A 371 -19.66 1.08 -9.64
C VAL A 371 -19.00 1.67 -8.39
N PHE A 372 -18.22 0.85 -7.70
CA PHE A 372 -17.45 1.22 -6.51
C PHE A 372 -15.95 1.29 -6.85
N PHE A 373 -15.17 2.00 -6.04
CA PHE A 373 -13.73 2.13 -6.27
C PHE A 373 -12.94 2.39 -4.98
N GLY A 374 -11.67 1.95 -5.00
CA GLY A 374 -10.67 2.27 -3.99
C GLY A 374 -9.29 2.38 -4.61
N PHE A 375 -8.62 3.56 -4.49
CA PHE A 375 -7.28 3.77 -5.02
C PHE A 375 -6.55 4.96 -4.38
N GLY A 376 -5.24 5.07 -4.69
CA GLY A 376 -4.43 6.23 -4.30
C GLY A 376 -4.00 6.22 -2.83
N TYR A 377 -3.45 5.12 -2.35
CA TYR A 377 -3.10 4.92 -0.93
C TYR A 377 -1.77 5.56 -0.50
N HIS A 378 -1.11 6.33 -1.37
CA HIS A 378 0.06 7.15 -1.06
C HIS A 378 1.24 6.43 -0.36
N GLY A 379 1.42 5.12 -0.61
CA GLY A 379 2.47 4.31 -0.01
C GLY A 379 2.03 3.51 1.23
N ASN A 380 0.86 3.81 1.81
CA ASN A 380 0.32 3.09 2.98
C ASN A 380 -0.81 2.12 2.57
N GLY A 381 -0.52 1.23 1.63
CA GLY A 381 -1.53 0.37 1.01
C GLY A 381 -1.86 -0.90 1.78
N VAL A 382 -1.00 -1.40 2.67
CA VAL A 382 -1.25 -2.68 3.35
C VAL A 382 -2.56 -2.65 4.14
N ASN A 383 -2.67 -1.77 5.09
CA ASN A 383 -3.85 -1.62 5.94
C ASN A 383 -4.94 -0.76 5.28
N THR A 384 -4.59 0.40 4.69
CA THR A 384 -5.61 1.31 4.14
C THR A 384 -6.37 0.68 2.98
N ALA A 385 -5.72 -0.13 2.12
CA ALA A 385 -6.40 -0.81 1.03
C ALA A 385 -7.24 -2.00 1.53
N THR A 386 -6.78 -2.71 2.55
CA THR A 386 -7.57 -3.76 3.21
C THR A 386 -8.84 -3.18 3.84
N TRP A 387 -8.70 -2.08 4.58
CA TRP A 387 -9.83 -1.37 5.16
C TRP A 387 -10.79 -0.81 4.10
N ALA A 388 -10.26 -0.24 3.00
CA ALA A 388 -11.09 0.25 1.91
C ALA A 388 -11.95 -0.86 1.29
N GLY A 389 -11.41 -2.08 1.14
CA GLY A 389 -12.17 -3.24 0.68
C GLY A 389 -13.31 -3.59 1.62
N LYS A 390 -13.06 -3.58 2.92
CA LYS A 390 -14.10 -3.80 3.94
C LYS A 390 -15.20 -2.74 3.87
N GLU A 391 -14.87 -1.46 3.83
CA GLU A 391 -15.86 -0.37 3.75
C GLU A 391 -16.70 -0.45 2.47
N ILE A 392 -16.10 -0.80 1.34
CA ILE A 392 -16.83 -1.04 0.08
C ILE A 392 -17.78 -2.22 0.24
N SER A 393 -17.36 -3.31 0.90
CA SER A 393 -18.20 -4.47 1.13
C SER A 393 -19.41 -4.14 2.01
N ASP A 394 -19.22 -3.37 3.07
CA ASP A 394 -20.30 -2.95 3.98
C ASP A 394 -21.31 -2.05 3.25
N TRP A 395 -20.85 -1.15 2.37
CA TRP A 395 -21.75 -0.32 1.55
C TRP A 395 -22.58 -1.15 0.57
N LEU A 396 -21.94 -2.10 -0.09
CA LEU A 396 -22.55 -2.91 -1.13
C LEU A 396 -23.53 -3.91 -0.49
N GLY A 397 -23.10 -4.62 0.57
CA GLY A 397 -23.91 -5.56 1.32
C GLY A 397 -25.12 -4.91 2.00
N GLY A 398 -24.92 -3.76 2.65
CA GLY A 398 -26.01 -3.00 3.29
C GLY A 398 -27.05 -2.47 2.31
N SER A 399 -26.62 -2.02 1.13
CA SER A 399 -27.52 -1.55 0.06
C SER A 399 -28.42 -2.66 -0.49
N ARG A 400 -27.93 -3.91 -0.52
CA ARG A 400 -28.64 -5.08 -1.02
C ARG A 400 -29.71 -5.59 -0.05
N ILE A 401 -29.39 -5.59 1.24
CA ILE A 401 -30.30 -6.15 2.28
C ILE A 401 -31.44 -5.18 2.60
N GLY A 402 -31.43 -3.96 2.03
CA GLY A 402 -32.41 -2.93 2.40
C GLY A 402 -32.25 -2.48 3.86
N ASP A 403 -31.09 -2.74 4.45
CA ASP A 403 -30.77 -2.28 5.79
C ASP A 403 -30.75 -0.75 5.78
N ARG A 404 -31.74 -0.16 6.46
CA ARG A 404 -31.86 1.30 6.61
C ARG A 404 -30.77 1.90 7.51
N ARG A 405 -29.90 1.09 8.08
CA ARG A 405 -28.68 1.59 8.69
C ARG A 405 -27.78 2.06 7.56
N ALA A 406 -27.76 3.38 7.36
CA ALA A 406 -26.76 3.97 6.46
C ALA A 406 -25.39 3.41 6.87
N PRO A 407 -24.56 2.89 5.92
CA PRO A 407 -23.22 2.47 6.23
C PRO A 407 -22.50 3.63 6.93
N ARG A 408 -21.60 3.32 7.86
CA ARG A 408 -20.78 4.33 8.54
C ARG A 408 -20.21 5.28 7.49
N ALA A 409 -20.48 6.58 7.63
CA ALA A 409 -19.99 7.55 6.66
C ALA A 409 -18.44 7.54 6.68
N LEU A 410 -17.84 7.33 5.52
CA LEU A 410 -16.38 7.44 5.38
C LEU A 410 -15.92 8.85 5.80
N PRO A 411 -14.72 8.96 6.40
CA PRO A 411 -14.12 10.27 6.64
C PRO A 411 -14.08 11.11 5.36
N ALA A 412 -14.44 12.40 5.44
CA ALA A 412 -14.43 13.29 4.28
C ALA A 412 -13.06 13.33 3.56
N VAL A 413 -11.99 13.03 4.30
CA VAL A 413 -10.61 12.93 3.79
C VAL A 413 -10.48 11.91 2.65
N VAL A 414 -11.18 10.78 2.73
CA VAL A 414 -11.08 9.69 1.74
C VAL A 414 -12.33 9.52 0.89
N ASN A 415 -13.47 10.07 1.32
CA ASN A 415 -14.75 9.86 0.66
C ASN A 415 -14.80 10.46 -0.75
N GLY A 416 -15.28 9.67 -1.70
CA GLY A 416 -15.56 10.07 -3.07
C GLY A 416 -14.34 10.20 -3.98
N MET A 417 -14.61 10.56 -5.23
CA MET A 417 -13.63 10.61 -6.31
C MET A 417 -12.66 11.80 -6.16
N SER A 418 -11.36 11.54 -6.36
CA SER A 418 -10.36 12.61 -6.47
C SER A 418 -10.52 13.40 -7.77
N GLY A 419 -10.15 14.68 -7.79
CA GLY A 419 -10.10 15.48 -9.00
C GLY A 419 -9.15 14.90 -10.07
N ARG A 420 -9.38 15.23 -11.34
CA ARG A 420 -8.45 14.88 -12.43
C ARG A 420 -7.17 15.69 -12.34
N PHE A 421 -6.05 15.06 -12.66
CA PHE A 421 -4.80 15.80 -12.85
C PHE A 421 -4.95 16.74 -14.07
N PRO A 422 -4.57 18.02 -13.95
CA PRO A 422 -4.53 18.90 -15.11
C PRO A 422 -3.42 18.44 -16.06
N LEU A 423 -3.62 18.61 -17.34
CA LEU A 423 -2.66 18.26 -18.39
C LEU A 423 -2.09 16.83 -18.21
N PRO A 424 -2.90 15.78 -18.38
CA PRO A 424 -2.51 14.39 -18.07
C PRO A 424 -1.23 13.94 -18.77
N SER A 425 -0.94 14.47 -19.95
CA SER A 425 0.29 14.21 -20.74
C SER A 425 1.55 14.76 -20.07
N LEU A 426 1.44 15.74 -19.16
CA LEU A 426 2.55 16.35 -18.45
C LEU A 426 2.75 15.79 -17.03
N ARG A 427 1.98 14.78 -16.60
CA ARG A 427 2.09 14.19 -15.27
C ARG A 427 3.52 13.76 -14.92
N LEU A 428 4.24 13.21 -15.90
CA LEU A 428 5.63 12.79 -15.73
C LEU A 428 6.57 13.96 -15.39
N LEU A 429 6.43 15.08 -16.11
CA LEU A 429 7.22 16.30 -15.83
C LEU A 429 6.94 16.85 -14.44
N TYR A 430 5.67 16.83 -14.02
CA TYR A 430 5.28 17.26 -12.68
C TYR A 430 5.94 16.41 -11.59
N VAL A 431 5.96 15.08 -11.75
CA VAL A 431 6.64 14.16 -10.82
C VAL A 431 8.14 14.41 -10.80
N GLN A 432 8.77 14.59 -11.96
CA GLN A 432 10.22 14.88 -12.06
C GLN A 432 10.60 16.18 -11.37
N ALA A 433 9.82 17.24 -11.56
CA ALA A 433 10.04 18.52 -10.90
C ALA A 433 9.93 18.40 -9.36
N ARG A 434 8.95 17.64 -8.84
CA ARG A 434 8.81 17.40 -7.39
C ARG A 434 9.97 16.58 -6.83
N ILE A 435 10.42 15.54 -7.53
CA ILE A 435 11.59 14.76 -7.11
C ILE A 435 12.84 15.62 -7.08
N ALA A 436 13.06 16.46 -8.10
CA ALA A 436 14.20 17.38 -8.14
C ALA A 436 14.16 18.39 -6.98
N MET A 437 12.98 18.91 -6.66
CA MET A 437 12.79 19.81 -5.53
C MET A 437 13.11 19.12 -4.20
N PHE A 438 12.62 17.90 -3.96
CA PHE A 438 12.93 17.15 -2.73
C PHE A 438 14.42 16.82 -2.59
N ARG A 439 15.12 16.47 -3.69
CA ARG A 439 16.58 16.30 -3.66
C ARG A 439 17.29 17.57 -3.26
N PHE A 440 16.83 18.72 -3.75
CA PHE A 440 17.42 20.01 -3.40
C PHE A 440 17.15 20.38 -1.93
N THR A 441 15.94 20.13 -1.41
CA THR A 441 15.62 20.37 0.01
C THR A 441 16.38 19.44 0.94
N ASP A 442 16.52 18.16 0.60
CA ASP A 442 17.33 17.20 1.37
C ASP A 442 18.84 17.55 1.37
N TRP A 443 19.35 18.17 0.29
CA TRP A 443 20.72 18.66 0.23
C TRP A 443 20.96 19.91 1.09
N LEU A 444 19.92 20.71 1.33
CA LEU A 444 20.01 21.90 2.19
C LEU A 444 19.89 21.60 3.70
N LYS A 445 19.36 20.44 4.07
CA LYS A 445 19.21 19.93 5.45
C LYS A 445 20.50 19.30 5.95
#